data_96e9c133fe71e78b5ea009e1fdcaa9aa
#
_entry.id   96e9c133fe71e78b5ea009e1fdcaa9aa
#
_cell.length_a   1.000
_cell.length_b   1.000
_cell.length_c   1.000
_cell.angle_alpha   90.00
_cell.angle_beta   90.00
_cell.angle_gamma   90.00
#
_symmetry.space_group_name_H-M   'P 1'
#
loop_
_entity.id
_entity.type
_entity.pdbx_description
1 polymer ?
#
loop_
_entity_poly.entity_id
_entity_poly.type
_entity_poly.pdbx_seq_one_letter_code
_entity_poly.pdbx_strand_id
1 'polypeptide(L)'
;MKIDEMKSSWDSAKKSINTENDGCPESNRRTALQRLGDQYRRFSRLSVVMALVGPLALRNGGISSPWIIAGYVILLMAAAATDHFLANSIKAIDLSAMPVAEVLERTLKCRKIHLLWLAVAMPFAIFWCAVMAYDVHADIYLFYGICAGAVVGLIVGLRVLFRFLRDYRDALHG
;
A
#
# COMPACT_ATOMS: atom_id res chain seq x y z
N MET A 1 12.38 -51.41 17.87
CA MET A 1 12.32 -49.97 17.55
C MET A 1 11.27 -49.36 18.45
N LYS A 2 11.66 -48.52 19.38
CA LYS A 2 10.73 -47.96 20.37
C LYS A 2 9.89 -46.86 19.74
N ILE A 3 8.62 -46.76 20.10
CA ILE A 3 7.68 -45.76 19.61
C ILE A 3 8.23 -44.33 19.78
N ASP A 4 9.00 -44.11 20.87
CA ASP A 4 9.62 -42.83 21.17
C ASP A 4 10.72 -42.43 20.18
N GLU A 5 11.50 -43.39 19.63
CA GLU A 5 12.51 -43.15 18.61
C GLU A 5 11.85 -42.76 17.28
N MET A 6 10.72 -43.37 16.96
CA MET A 6 9.96 -43.05 15.73
C MET A 6 9.31 -41.66 15.82
N LYS A 7 8.82 -41.30 17.02
CA LYS A 7 8.23 -39.98 17.28
C LYS A 7 9.29 -38.87 17.22
N SER A 8 10.45 -39.07 17.82
CA SER A 8 11.56 -38.09 17.77
C SER A 8 12.11 -37.92 16.34
N SER A 9 12.19 -39.01 15.58
CA SER A 9 12.58 -38.96 14.17
C SER A 9 11.55 -38.22 13.30
N TRP A 10 10.25 -38.42 13.58
CA TRP A 10 9.16 -37.71 12.91
C TRP A 10 9.16 -36.21 13.24
N ASP A 11 9.32 -35.84 14.51
CA ASP A 11 9.38 -34.45 14.94
C ASP A 11 10.62 -33.73 14.38
N SER A 12 11.75 -34.42 14.25
CA SER A 12 12.95 -33.89 13.60
C SER A 12 12.76 -33.71 12.09
N ALA A 13 12.12 -34.68 11.41
CA ALA A 13 11.78 -34.58 10.00
C ALA A 13 10.78 -33.44 9.74
N LYS A 14 9.76 -33.31 10.58
CA LYS A 14 8.79 -32.22 10.49
C LYS A 14 9.42 -30.84 10.71
N LYS A 15 10.40 -30.75 11.64
CA LYS A 15 11.13 -29.52 11.87
C LYS A 15 12.06 -29.16 10.69
N SER A 16 12.74 -30.14 10.08
CA SER A 16 13.56 -29.92 8.89
C SER A 16 12.72 -29.49 7.68
N ILE A 17 11.55 -30.13 7.44
CA ILE A 17 10.61 -29.77 6.38
C ILE A 17 10.08 -28.34 6.58
N ASN A 18 9.74 -27.93 7.81
CA ASN A 18 9.30 -26.58 8.08
C ASN A 18 10.44 -25.54 7.89
N THR A 19 11.68 -25.88 8.28
CA THR A 19 12.84 -24.99 8.09
C THR A 19 13.22 -24.87 6.61
N GLU A 20 13.08 -25.95 5.83
CA GLU A 20 13.33 -25.97 4.40
C GLU A 20 12.24 -25.24 3.62
N ASN A 21 10.97 -25.30 4.06
CA ASN A 21 9.86 -24.51 3.51
C ASN A 21 9.97 -23.02 3.81
N ASP A 22 10.50 -22.62 4.96
CA ASP A 22 10.73 -21.20 5.28
C ASP A 22 11.83 -20.56 4.41
N GLY A 23 12.71 -21.37 3.83
CA GLY A 23 13.76 -20.94 2.88
C GLY A 23 13.37 -21.13 1.40
N CYS A 24 12.22 -21.72 1.10
CA CYS A 24 11.80 -21.96 -0.28
C CYS A 24 11.41 -20.62 -0.95
N PRO A 25 11.95 -20.30 -2.14
CA PRO A 25 11.63 -19.07 -2.87
C PRO A 25 10.12 -18.85 -3.06
N GLU A 26 9.37 -19.94 -3.21
CA GLU A 26 7.92 -19.92 -3.38
C GLU A 26 7.18 -19.47 -2.10
N SER A 27 7.64 -19.90 -0.91
CA SER A 27 7.10 -19.47 0.38
C SER A 27 7.30 -17.97 0.61
N ASN A 28 8.49 -17.46 0.30
CA ASN A 28 8.82 -16.04 0.41
C ASN A 28 7.97 -15.19 -0.53
N ARG A 29 7.80 -15.65 -1.78
CA ARG A 29 6.96 -15.00 -2.81
C ARG A 29 5.50 -14.93 -2.40
N ARG A 30 4.94 -16.04 -1.89
CA ARG A 30 3.56 -16.10 -1.39
C ARG A 30 3.34 -15.11 -0.24
N THR A 31 4.26 -15.08 0.72
CA THR A 31 4.21 -14.16 1.86
C THR A 31 4.30 -12.70 1.42
N ALA A 32 5.17 -12.36 0.46
CA ALA A 32 5.30 -11.01 -0.08
C ALA A 32 4.03 -10.55 -0.81
N LEU A 33 3.44 -11.39 -1.67
CA LEU A 33 2.19 -11.08 -2.37
C LEU A 33 1.02 -10.91 -1.39
N GLN A 34 0.94 -11.73 -0.36
CA GLN A 34 -0.09 -11.60 0.66
C GLN A 34 0.05 -10.29 1.44
N ARG A 35 1.27 -9.92 1.84
CA ARG A 35 1.55 -8.63 2.50
C ARG A 35 1.16 -7.45 1.61
N LEU A 36 1.51 -7.48 0.32
CA LEU A 36 1.13 -6.45 -0.64
C LEU A 36 -0.40 -6.31 -0.75
N GLY A 37 -1.12 -7.41 -0.93
CA GLY A 37 -2.58 -7.39 -1.01
C GLY A 37 -3.25 -6.82 0.25
N ASP A 38 -2.74 -7.17 1.43
CA ASP A 38 -3.26 -6.66 2.70
C ASP A 38 -2.92 -5.18 2.92
N GLN A 39 -1.74 -4.72 2.49
CA GLN A 39 -1.37 -3.31 2.53
C GLN A 39 -2.30 -2.46 1.66
N TYR A 40 -2.53 -2.84 0.40
CA TYR A 40 -3.45 -2.13 -0.50
C TYR A 40 -4.87 -2.09 0.07
N ARG A 41 -5.34 -3.18 0.65
CA ARG A 41 -6.66 -3.23 1.28
C ARG A 41 -6.77 -2.28 2.49
N ARG A 42 -5.72 -2.16 3.30
CA ARG A 42 -5.65 -1.21 4.42
C ARG A 42 -5.66 0.24 3.92
N PHE A 43 -4.85 0.56 2.91
CA PHE A 43 -4.79 1.91 2.34
C PHE A 43 -6.09 2.30 1.66
N SER A 44 -6.71 1.40 0.90
CA SER A 44 -8.03 1.64 0.31
C SER A 44 -9.08 2.01 1.37
N ARG A 45 -9.15 1.26 2.47
CA ARG A 45 -10.08 1.58 3.58
C ARG A 45 -9.76 2.91 4.24
N LEU A 46 -8.46 3.19 4.49
CA LEU A 46 -8.03 4.44 5.08
C LEU A 46 -8.40 5.63 4.18
N SER A 47 -8.19 5.53 2.88
CA SER A 47 -8.55 6.57 1.92
C SER A 47 -10.04 6.85 1.91
N VAL A 48 -10.90 5.81 2.00
CA VAL A 48 -12.36 5.99 2.11
C VAL A 48 -12.73 6.70 3.42
N VAL A 49 -12.17 6.28 4.55
CA VAL A 49 -12.44 6.93 5.86
C VAL A 49 -12.00 8.40 5.81
N MET A 50 -10.82 8.68 5.26
CA MET A 50 -10.32 10.05 5.13
C MET A 50 -11.15 10.89 4.15
N ALA A 51 -11.72 10.28 3.09
CA ALA A 51 -12.64 10.97 2.17
C ALA A 51 -13.97 11.36 2.84
N LEU A 52 -14.40 10.60 3.85
CA LEU A 52 -15.63 10.90 4.61
C LEU A 52 -15.39 11.92 5.72
N VAL A 53 -14.30 11.76 6.49
CA VAL A 53 -14.01 12.61 7.66
C VAL A 53 -13.28 13.89 7.27
N GLY A 54 -12.43 13.84 6.26
CA GLY A 54 -11.57 14.94 5.83
C GLY A 54 -12.32 16.22 5.46
N PRO A 55 -13.45 16.18 4.74
CA PRO A 55 -14.26 17.37 4.43
C PRO A 55 -14.71 18.15 5.67
N LEU A 56 -15.09 17.45 6.74
CA LEU A 56 -15.46 18.07 8.01
C LEU A 56 -14.27 18.72 8.68
N ALA A 57 -13.11 18.03 8.67
CA ALA A 57 -11.88 18.57 9.24
C ALA A 57 -11.39 19.81 8.47
N LEU A 58 -11.43 19.76 7.13
CA LEU A 58 -11.02 20.90 6.27
C LEU A 58 -11.95 22.10 6.50
N ARG A 59 -13.25 21.90 6.57
CA ARG A 59 -14.23 22.97 6.83
C ARG A 59 -14.04 23.58 8.22
N ASN A 60 -13.83 22.78 9.25
CA ASN A 60 -13.57 23.25 10.60
C ASN A 60 -12.19 23.95 10.70
N GLY A 61 -11.24 23.57 9.85
CA GLY A 61 -9.94 24.20 9.70
C GLY A 61 -9.93 25.49 8.86
N GLY A 62 -11.10 26.07 8.53
CA GLY A 62 -11.19 27.34 7.82
C GLY A 62 -11.20 27.26 6.30
N ILE A 63 -11.04 26.07 5.69
CA ILE A 63 -11.17 25.89 4.25
C ILE A 63 -12.65 25.84 3.89
N SER A 64 -13.18 26.92 3.37
CA SER A 64 -14.60 27.05 3.01
C SER A 64 -14.87 26.81 1.52
N SER A 65 -13.85 26.78 0.69
CA SER A 65 -13.98 26.60 -0.76
C SER A 65 -14.50 25.18 -1.12
N PRO A 66 -15.70 25.05 -1.71
CA PRO A 66 -16.28 23.76 -2.03
C PRO A 66 -15.45 23.01 -3.09
N TRP A 67 -14.77 23.72 -3.98
CA TRP A 67 -13.92 23.11 -5.02
C TRP A 67 -12.67 22.44 -4.44
N ILE A 68 -12.10 23.03 -3.40
CA ILE A 68 -10.95 22.45 -2.70
C ILE A 68 -11.38 21.16 -1.99
N ILE A 69 -12.51 21.19 -1.30
CA ILE A 69 -13.05 20.02 -0.60
C ILE A 69 -13.41 18.92 -1.62
N ALA A 70 -14.08 19.27 -2.71
CA ALA A 70 -14.45 18.30 -3.76
C ALA A 70 -13.21 17.62 -4.38
N GLY A 71 -12.18 18.38 -4.73
CA GLY A 71 -10.95 17.82 -5.29
C GLY A 71 -10.21 16.89 -4.31
N TYR A 72 -10.18 17.22 -3.02
CA TYR A 72 -9.65 16.35 -1.98
C TYR A 72 -10.41 15.01 -1.95
N VAL A 73 -11.74 15.03 -1.94
CA VAL A 73 -12.57 13.82 -1.95
C VAL A 73 -12.35 13.00 -3.21
N ILE A 74 -12.32 13.64 -4.38
CA ILE A 74 -12.10 12.96 -5.66
C ILE A 74 -10.73 12.26 -5.68
N LEU A 75 -9.67 12.94 -5.21
CA LEU A 75 -8.32 12.35 -5.15
C LEU A 75 -8.29 11.11 -4.25
N LEU A 76 -8.88 11.19 -3.06
CA LEU A 76 -8.91 10.06 -2.12
C LEU A 76 -9.78 8.90 -2.62
N MET A 77 -10.91 9.20 -3.27
CA MET A 77 -11.76 8.15 -3.85
C MET A 77 -11.06 7.47 -5.02
N ALA A 78 -10.34 8.22 -5.88
CA ALA A 78 -9.52 7.65 -6.95
C ALA A 78 -8.39 6.78 -6.39
N ALA A 79 -7.71 7.21 -5.32
CA ALA A 79 -6.71 6.41 -4.63
C ALA A 79 -7.33 5.12 -4.06
N ALA A 80 -8.46 5.21 -3.37
CA ALA A 80 -9.15 4.06 -2.81
C ALA A 80 -9.57 3.03 -3.88
N ALA A 81 -10.06 3.51 -5.04
CA ALA A 81 -10.45 2.66 -6.16
C ALA A 81 -9.24 1.95 -6.77
N THR A 82 -8.13 2.67 -6.96
CA THR A 82 -6.88 2.10 -7.50
C THR A 82 -6.29 1.06 -6.55
N ASP A 83 -6.23 1.35 -5.25
CA ASP A 83 -5.73 0.43 -4.24
C ASP A 83 -6.62 -0.82 -4.13
N HIS A 84 -7.94 -0.65 -4.22
CA HIS A 84 -8.88 -1.77 -4.23
C HIS A 84 -8.68 -2.67 -5.45
N PHE A 85 -8.52 -2.07 -6.63
CA PHE A 85 -8.24 -2.80 -7.87
C PHE A 85 -6.92 -3.58 -7.78
N LEU A 86 -5.84 -2.96 -7.28
CA LEU A 86 -4.55 -3.61 -7.10
C LEU A 86 -4.62 -4.75 -6.07
N ALA A 87 -5.32 -4.53 -4.94
CA ALA A 87 -5.54 -5.57 -3.93
C ALA A 87 -6.24 -6.80 -4.51
N ASN A 88 -7.26 -6.62 -5.34
CA ASN A 88 -7.99 -7.71 -5.97
C ASN A 88 -7.14 -8.39 -7.06
N SER A 89 -6.38 -7.62 -7.84
CA SER A 89 -5.49 -8.15 -8.86
C SER A 89 -4.38 -9.02 -8.27
N ILE A 90 -3.80 -8.62 -7.13
CA ILE A 90 -2.77 -9.40 -6.42
C ILE A 90 -3.37 -10.66 -5.80
N LYS A 91 -4.59 -10.59 -5.24
CA LYS A 91 -5.26 -11.77 -4.67
C LYS A 91 -5.68 -12.80 -5.72
N ALA A 92 -5.88 -12.38 -6.95
CA ALA A 92 -6.19 -13.26 -8.07
C ALA A 92 -4.95 -14.05 -8.57
N ILE A 93 -3.75 -13.75 -8.05
CA ILE A 93 -2.53 -14.49 -8.38
C ILE A 93 -2.48 -15.75 -7.51
N ASP A 94 -2.74 -16.90 -8.12
CA ASP A 94 -2.65 -18.21 -7.46
C ASP A 94 -1.33 -18.87 -7.84
N LEU A 95 -0.41 -18.92 -6.88
CA LEU A 95 0.92 -19.51 -7.05
C LEU A 95 0.87 -21.03 -7.28
N SER A 96 -0.20 -21.69 -6.83
CA SER A 96 -0.33 -23.15 -6.95
C SER A 96 -0.89 -23.58 -8.32
N ALA A 97 -1.66 -22.70 -8.98
CA ALA A 97 -2.35 -23.02 -10.24
C ALA A 97 -1.71 -22.35 -11.46
N MET A 98 -0.89 -21.30 -11.27
CA MET A 98 -0.32 -20.51 -12.37
C MET A 98 1.15 -20.85 -12.61
N PRO A 99 1.60 -20.89 -13.88
CA PRO A 99 3.03 -21.00 -14.20
C PRO A 99 3.79 -19.77 -13.70
N VAL A 100 5.03 -19.95 -13.25
CA VAL A 100 5.87 -18.89 -12.67
C VAL A 100 5.98 -17.66 -13.58
N ALA A 101 6.06 -17.87 -14.89
CA ALA A 101 6.13 -16.79 -15.88
C ALA A 101 4.88 -15.90 -15.84
N GLU A 102 3.69 -16.48 -15.71
CA GLU A 102 2.43 -15.72 -15.62
C GLU A 102 2.32 -14.96 -14.29
N VAL A 103 2.73 -15.56 -13.17
CA VAL A 103 2.79 -14.89 -11.88
C VAL A 103 3.69 -13.66 -11.94
N LEU A 104 4.86 -13.80 -12.57
CA LEU A 104 5.83 -12.72 -12.74
C LEU A 104 5.24 -11.57 -13.59
N GLU A 105 4.64 -11.90 -14.72
CA GLU A 105 4.01 -10.94 -15.62
C GLU A 105 2.91 -10.14 -14.92
N ARG A 106 2.01 -10.82 -14.20
CA ARG A 106 0.91 -10.18 -13.45
C ARG A 106 1.44 -9.28 -12.33
N THR A 107 2.48 -9.71 -11.62
CA THR A 107 3.11 -8.92 -10.55
C THR A 107 3.78 -7.67 -11.12
N LEU A 108 4.49 -7.79 -12.25
CA LEU A 108 5.09 -6.64 -12.96
C LEU A 108 4.02 -5.65 -13.45
N LYS A 109 2.90 -6.15 -13.96
CA LYS A 109 1.77 -5.32 -14.38
C LYS A 109 1.18 -4.53 -13.21
N CYS A 110 0.95 -5.17 -12.06
CA CYS A 110 0.49 -4.48 -10.86
C CYS A 110 1.48 -3.40 -10.40
N ARG A 111 2.78 -3.70 -10.39
CA ARG A 111 3.85 -2.73 -10.07
C ARG A 111 3.83 -1.54 -11.04
N LYS A 112 3.70 -1.78 -12.34
CA LYS A 112 3.65 -0.72 -13.36
C LYS A 112 2.45 0.19 -13.15
N ILE A 113 1.26 -0.37 -12.89
CA ILE A 113 0.05 0.40 -12.61
C ILE A 113 0.22 1.24 -11.36
N HIS A 114 0.78 0.67 -10.28
CA HIS A 114 1.05 1.41 -9.05
C HIS A 114 2.01 2.58 -9.25
N LEU A 115 3.13 2.36 -9.94
CA LEU A 115 4.10 3.42 -10.23
C LEU A 115 3.52 4.51 -11.15
N LEU A 116 2.72 4.13 -12.14
CA LEU A 116 2.03 5.09 -13.02
C LEU A 116 1.03 5.93 -12.23
N TRP A 117 0.23 5.29 -11.37
CA TRP A 117 -0.70 5.99 -10.48
C TRP A 117 0.04 6.98 -9.58
N LEU A 118 1.14 6.55 -8.97
CA LEU A 118 1.95 7.41 -8.10
C LEU A 118 2.55 8.60 -8.84
N ALA A 119 3.03 8.39 -10.08
CA ALA A 119 3.58 9.44 -10.92
C ALA A 119 2.55 10.51 -11.29
N VAL A 120 1.27 10.17 -11.36
CA VAL A 120 0.18 11.12 -11.60
C VAL A 120 -0.34 11.72 -10.29
N ALA A 121 -0.54 10.89 -9.25
CA ALA A 121 -1.15 11.33 -8.00
C ALA A 121 -0.23 12.25 -7.18
N MET A 122 1.10 12.04 -7.20
CA MET A 122 2.04 12.84 -6.42
C MET A 122 2.11 14.31 -6.86
N PRO A 123 2.31 14.64 -8.16
CA PRO A 123 2.27 16.03 -8.61
C PRO A 123 0.92 16.69 -8.32
N PHE A 124 -0.17 15.95 -8.52
CA PHE A 124 -1.50 16.46 -8.23
C PHE A 124 -1.71 16.74 -6.73
N ALA A 125 -1.25 15.86 -5.84
CA ALA A 125 -1.32 16.06 -4.40
C ALA A 125 -0.50 17.27 -3.95
N ILE A 126 0.72 17.45 -4.50
CA ILE A 126 1.57 18.62 -4.22
C ILE A 126 0.88 19.91 -4.67
N PHE A 127 0.36 19.94 -5.90
CA PHE A 127 -0.42 21.07 -6.41
C PHE A 127 -1.60 21.39 -5.51
N TRP A 128 -2.33 20.38 -5.06
CA TRP A 128 -3.51 20.54 -4.20
C TRP A 128 -3.14 21.07 -2.82
N CYS A 129 -2.04 20.59 -2.24
CA CYS A 129 -1.50 21.16 -0.99
C CYS A 129 -1.11 22.64 -1.14
N ALA A 130 -0.54 23.01 -2.28
CA ALA A 130 -0.21 24.42 -2.57
C ALA A 130 -1.46 25.29 -2.68
N VAL A 131 -2.52 24.79 -3.34
CA VAL A 131 -3.82 25.48 -3.45
C VAL A 131 -4.45 25.65 -2.06
N MET A 132 -4.44 24.61 -1.22
CA MET A 132 -4.93 24.70 0.16
C MET A 132 -4.13 25.72 0.98
N ALA A 133 -2.80 25.69 0.90
CA ALA A 133 -1.94 26.65 1.60
C ALA A 133 -2.20 28.10 1.14
N TYR A 134 -2.47 28.30 -0.15
CA TYR A 134 -2.82 29.61 -0.68
C TYR A 134 -4.18 30.10 -0.16
N ASP A 135 -5.18 29.21 -0.07
CA ASP A 135 -6.53 29.56 0.43
C ASP A 135 -6.51 30.04 1.89
N VAL A 136 -5.62 29.49 2.72
CA VAL A 136 -5.51 29.81 4.14
C VAL A 136 -4.31 30.71 4.49
N HIS A 137 -3.65 31.31 3.51
CA HIS A 137 -2.41 32.09 3.74
C HIS A 137 -2.58 33.27 4.71
N ALA A 138 -3.80 33.79 4.87
CA ALA A 138 -4.13 34.86 5.82
C ALA A 138 -4.10 34.39 7.29
N ASP A 139 -4.29 33.09 7.54
CA ASP A 139 -4.16 32.48 8.87
C ASP A 139 -2.82 31.76 8.99
N ILE A 140 -1.89 32.39 9.69
CA ILE A 140 -0.50 31.93 9.81
C ILE A 140 -0.42 30.55 10.48
N TYR A 141 -1.30 30.22 11.41
CA TYR A 141 -1.30 28.93 12.11
C TYR A 141 -1.78 27.81 11.20
N LEU A 142 -2.84 28.05 10.43
CA LEU A 142 -3.35 27.09 9.45
C LEU A 142 -2.34 26.86 8.32
N PHE A 143 -1.72 27.93 7.83
CA PHE A 143 -0.67 27.82 6.81
C PHE A 143 0.50 26.94 7.28
N TYR A 144 1.06 27.19 8.46
CA TYR A 144 2.12 26.35 9.01
C TYR A 144 1.64 24.93 9.28
N GLY A 145 0.40 24.72 9.71
CA GLY A 145 -0.19 23.42 9.92
C GLY A 145 -0.24 22.59 8.62
N ILE A 146 -0.66 23.19 7.50
CA ILE A 146 -0.69 22.54 6.19
C ILE A 146 0.73 22.22 5.71
N CYS A 147 1.67 23.17 5.82
CA CYS A 147 3.06 22.95 5.43
C CYS A 147 3.71 21.83 6.25
N ALA A 148 3.55 21.81 7.56
CA ALA A 148 4.06 20.77 8.43
C ALA A 148 3.42 19.41 8.11
N GLY A 149 2.10 19.37 7.91
CA GLY A 149 1.37 18.17 7.50
C GLY A 149 1.85 17.61 6.15
N ALA A 150 2.10 18.48 5.17
CA ALA A 150 2.64 18.10 3.87
C ALA A 150 4.04 17.48 3.97
N VAL A 151 4.93 18.07 4.79
CA VAL A 151 6.29 17.54 5.03
C VAL A 151 6.22 16.16 5.71
N VAL A 152 5.44 16.04 6.78
CA VAL A 152 5.25 14.74 7.48
C VAL A 152 4.63 13.71 6.53
N GLY A 153 3.61 14.09 5.77
CA GLY A 153 2.97 13.23 4.78
C GLY A 153 3.95 12.75 3.70
N LEU A 154 4.84 13.62 3.23
CA LEU A 154 5.88 13.26 2.26
C LEU A 154 6.87 12.25 2.85
N ILE A 155 7.35 12.46 4.07
CA ILE A 155 8.30 11.54 4.74
C ILE A 155 7.65 10.15 4.94
N VAL A 156 6.43 10.12 5.45
CA VAL A 156 5.69 8.87 5.66
C VAL A 156 5.40 8.20 4.33
N GLY A 157 4.98 8.97 3.31
CA GLY A 157 4.70 8.46 1.97
C GLY A 157 5.92 7.83 1.31
N LEU A 158 7.10 8.47 1.40
CA LEU A 158 8.36 7.92 0.91
C LEU A 158 8.73 6.61 1.63
N ARG A 159 8.58 6.56 2.96
CA ARG A 159 8.87 5.35 3.74
C ARG A 159 7.95 4.19 3.33
N VAL A 160 6.67 4.47 3.13
CA VAL A 160 5.70 3.49 2.63
C VAL A 160 6.06 3.04 1.22
N LEU A 161 6.42 3.96 0.32
CA LEU A 161 6.84 3.64 -1.05
C LEU A 161 8.06 2.70 -1.05
N PHE A 162 9.10 2.99 -0.26
CA PHE A 162 10.26 2.11 -0.16
C PHE A 162 9.90 0.71 0.34
N ARG A 163 8.94 0.61 1.27
CA ARG A 163 8.43 -0.68 1.74
C ARG A 163 7.72 -1.44 0.62
N PHE A 164 6.83 -0.78 -0.13
CA PHE A 164 6.17 -1.39 -1.28
C PHE A 164 7.16 -1.88 -2.35
N LEU A 165 8.16 -1.05 -2.68
CA LEU A 165 9.19 -1.42 -3.65
C LEU A 165 10.01 -2.64 -3.20
N ARG A 166 10.28 -2.76 -1.90
CA ARG A 166 10.95 -3.92 -1.32
C ARG A 166 10.06 -5.17 -1.42
N ASP A 167 8.80 -5.07 -1.00
CA ASP A 167 7.86 -6.20 -1.06
C ASP A 167 7.64 -6.68 -2.51
N TYR A 168 7.58 -5.74 -3.48
CA TYR A 168 7.57 -6.11 -4.91
C TYR A 168 8.85 -6.79 -5.38
N ARG A 169 10.00 -6.34 -4.91
CA ARG A 169 11.28 -6.99 -5.22
C ARG A 169 11.33 -8.40 -4.67
N ASP A 170 10.90 -8.58 -3.43
CA ASP A 170 10.86 -9.89 -2.77
C ASP A 170 9.86 -10.84 -3.47
N ALA A 171 8.73 -10.32 -3.97
CA ALA A 171 7.79 -11.09 -4.78
C ALA A 171 8.33 -11.50 -6.16
N LEU A 172 9.27 -10.73 -6.72
CA LEU A 172 9.86 -11.00 -8.03
C LEU A 172 11.07 -11.96 -7.97
N HIS A 173 11.85 -11.90 -6.89
CA HIS A 173 13.14 -12.61 -6.75
C HIS A 173 13.09 -13.76 -5.74
N GLY A 174 12.01 -13.85 -4.92
CA GLY A 174 11.80 -14.83 -3.86
C GLY A 174 11.49 -16.25 -4.31
#